data_a1e0c5dc2f659a654c81d800a5468c03
#
_entry.id   a1e0c5dc2f659a654c81d800a5468c03
#
_cell.length_a   1.000
_cell.length_b   1.000
_cell.length_c   1.000
_cell.angle_alpha   90.00
_cell.angle_beta   90.00
_cell.angle_gamma   90.00
#
_symmetry.space_group_name_H-M   'P 1'
#
loop_
_entity.id
_entity.type
_entity.pdbx_description
1 polymer ?
#
loop_
_entity_poly.entity_id
_entity_poly.type
_entity_poly.pdbx_seq_one_letter_code
_entity_poly.pdbx_strand_id
1 'polypeptide(L)'
;MKTYSERANCVAEKIELLQKRRIRNRAILTSSCLVLAVVILAAVLFVPYDTSPPDVSMYRNSPYYGLIQRINAATYQKPRYKNNYEFLTTQMNNVKGEGFLNSGAAMDMAPGTAMPDEAPEMEVGTGTYEEVTDNQVAGVIESDILKRSDKYLFRLDKKVLKIYTIAKEDSALVGSVDVGSVDGMLNTTDLEMYLSQDCSTVTIISNCLSEVDKTAYVCVRSYDVTDPTNIQLSGSIFVTGSGISSRMVDGKLLLVSKFRIRSDKGFAEESSFLPQIGTPGNMTSVPADSILAPEELSSTQYTVITMLDAKDLEVSDSAAFLSYSDEIYVSREHIFATRSYADNQKLDGGRVLTKTMTEISAISYTSGTLEHVGSVMLEGSVKNQYAMDEFGGVLRVVTSTSEQTYTEYQGNGMVSVDDWRTNRNVNLYCVSMEDFSIIAGVRGFAPQGETAESVRFDGHMAYVCTAEVVVLTDPVYFFDLSKLPEISYKDTGTIEGYSSSLVNFGEGYLLGIGFNENRCLKIEIYEEAAEGVESVCSYELDATFSQEYKAYLIDRENWIIGLGIWPYSGGSQYLLLQFDGYELRDIGTTELQGSPDTMRAVIVEDWIYLFGDEFKAKGPIF
;
A
#
# COMPACT_ATOMS: atom_id res chain seq x y z
N MET A 1 -7.26 20.03 -74.54
CA MET A 1 -7.77 19.50 -73.24
C MET A 1 -6.92 18.30 -72.88
N LYS A 2 -6.27 18.28 -71.71
CA LYS A 2 -5.51 17.09 -71.30
C LYS A 2 -6.49 15.94 -70.99
N THR A 3 -6.16 14.75 -71.45
CA THR A 3 -6.97 13.53 -71.25
C THR A 3 -7.05 13.18 -69.74
N TYR A 4 -8.03 12.42 -69.36
CA TYR A 4 -8.22 11.99 -67.95
C TYR A 4 -6.98 11.26 -67.40
N SER A 5 -6.33 10.44 -68.26
CA SER A 5 -5.09 9.73 -67.95
C SER A 5 -3.90 10.71 -67.67
N GLU A 6 -3.76 11.75 -68.44
CA GLU A 6 -2.68 12.76 -68.24
C GLU A 6 -2.88 13.61 -66.95
N ARG A 7 -4.11 13.80 -66.56
CA ARG A 7 -4.44 14.46 -65.25
C ARG A 7 -4.13 13.53 -64.05
N ALA A 8 -4.48 12.25 -64.18
CA ALA A 8 -4.20 11.26 -63.14
C ALA A 8 -2.70 11.05 -62.95
N ASN A 9 -1.90 11.00 -64.00
CA ASN A 9 -0.45 10.90 -63.91
C ASN A 9 0.19 12.17 -63.29
N CYS A 10 -0.28 13.35 -63.59
CA CYS A 10 0.21 14.59 -63.04
C CYS A 10 -0.14 14.70 -61.52
N VAL A 11 -1.26 14.16 -61.07
CA VAL A 11 -1.63 14.07 -59.65
C VAL A 11 -0.75 13.07 -58.92
N ALA A 12 -0.51 11.88 -59.53
CA ALA A 12 0.35 10.84 -58.97
C ALA A 12 1.80 11.36 -58.80
N GLU A 13 2.38 12.04 -59.80
CA GLU A 13 3.70 12.69 -59.66
C GLU A 13 3.77 13.75 -58.56
N LYS A 14 2.70 14.57 -58.40
CA LYS A 14 2.62 15.52 -57.32
C LYS A 14 2.56 14.89 -55.92
N ILE A 15 1.82 13.79 -55.80
CA ILE A 15 1.73 13.02 -54.53
C ILE A 15 3.08 12.43 -54.17
N GLU A 16 3.78 11.84 -55.15
CA GLU A 16 5.12 11.26 -54.95
C GLU A 16 6.16 12.34 -54.53
N LEU A 17 6.13 13.51 -55.17
CA LEU A 17 6.96 14.65 -54.79
C LEU A 17 6.66 15.15 -53.36
N LEU A 18 5.41 15.21 -52.99
CA LEU A 18 5.01 15.59 -51.64
C LEU A 18 5.41 14.55 -50.59
N GLN A 19 5.31 13.25 -50.91
CA GLN A 19 5.79 12.17 -50.04
C GLN A 19 7.30 12.20 -49.85
N LYS A 20 8.08 12.38 -50.95
CA LYS A 20 9.55 12.55 -50.88
C LYS A 20 9.95 13.78 -50.06
N ARG A 21 9.24 14.91 -50.21
CA ARG A 21 9.44 16.11 -49.39
C ARG A 21 9.12 15.85 -47.90
N ARG A 22 8.06 15.13 -47.60
CA ARG A 22 7.66 14.77 -46.22
C ARG A 22 8.68 13.86 -45.54
N ILE A 23 9.19 12.85 -46.26
CA ILE A 23 10.23 11.95 -45.78
C ILE A 23 11.52 12.70 -45.52
N ARG A 24 11.95 13.58 -46.45
CA ARG A 24 13.16 14.43 -46.29
C ARG A 24 13.04 15.39 -45.12
N ASN A 25 11.88 16.02 -44.93
CA ASN A 25 11.66 16.94 -43.82
C ASN A 25 11.59 16.20 -42.47
N ARG A 26 11.03 14.98 -42.43
CA ARG A 26 11.09 14.13 -41.24
C ARG A 26 12.53 13.70 -40.93
N ALA A 27 13.30 13.28 -41.92
CA ALA A 27 14.72 12.91 -41.72
C ALA A 27 15.56 14.11 -41.21
N ILE A 28 15.33 15.32 -41.71
CA ILE A 28 16.02 16.54 -41.23
C ILE A 28 15.59 16.85 -39.78
N LEU A 29 14.30 16.76 -39.45
CA LEU A 29 13.80 16.99 -38.10
C LEU A 29 14.37 15.96 -37.11
N THR A 30 14.37 14.67 -37.46
CA THR A 30 14.92 13.61 -36.61
C THR A 30 16.43 13.77 -36.44
N SER A 31 17.17 14.09 -37.46
CA SER A 31 18.63 14.38 -37.37
C SER A 31 18.91 15.58 -36.51
N SER A 32 18.13 16.66 -36.65
CA SER A 32 18.30 17.88 -35.83
C SER A 32 17.97 17.62 -34.35
N CYS A 33 16.92 16.83 -34.07
CA CYS A 33 16.58 16.43 -32.71
C CYS A 33 17.67 15.52 -32.10
N LEU A 34 18.27 14.62 -32.89
CA LEU A 34 19.35 13.75 -32.45
C LEU A 34 20.62 14.55 -32.13
N VAL A 35 20.99 15.52 -33.01
CA VAL A 35 22.12 16.42 -32.76
C VAL A 35 21.88 17.28 -31.52
N LEU A 36 20.67 17.83 -31.36
CA LEU A 36 20.32 18.61 -30.17
C LEU A 36 20.38 17.75 -28.90
N ALA A 37 19.87 16.52 -28.96
CA ALA A 37 19.94 15.57 -27.84
C ALA A 37 21.39 15.21 -27.49
N VAL A 38 22.26 15.00 -28.48
CA VAL A 38 23.69 14.75 -28.28
C VAL A 38 24.40 15.98 -27.71
N VAL A 39 24.05 17.19 -28.16
CA VAL A 39 24.63 18.45 -27.64
C VAL A 39 24.16 18.69 -26.20
N ILE A 40 22.88 18.43 -25.88
CA ILE A 40 22.36 18.53 -24.52
C ILE A 40 23.02 17.46 -23.63
N LEU A 41 23.14 16.22 -24.12
CA LEU A 41 23.82 15.14 -23.39
C LEU A 41 25.30 15.48 -23.15
N ALA A 42 26.00 16.00 -24.17
CA ALA A 42 27.38 16.48 -24.04
C ALA A 42 27.49 17.68 -23.08
N ALA A 43 26.57 18.64 -23.14
CA ALA A 43 26.55 19.78 -22.21
C ALA A 43 26.29 19.30 -20.76
N VAL A 44 25.41 18.31 -20.56
CA VAL A 44 25.17 17.71 -19.25
C VAL A 44 26.36 16.86 -18.76
N LEU A 45 27.06 16.18 -19.69
CA LEU A 45 28.23 15.35 -19.37
C LEU A 45 29.52 16.15 -19.16
N PHE A 46 29.65 17.35 -19.76
CA PHE A 46 30.85 18.20 -19.72
C PHE A 46 30.72 19.46 -18.86
N VAL A 47 29.57 19.70 -18.19
CA VAL A 47 29.56 20.69 -17.12
C VAL A 47 30.40 20.10 -15.97
N PRO A 48 31.52 20.72 -15.56
CA PRO A 48 32.21 20.29 -14.36
C PRO A 48 31.27 20.57 -13.18
N TYR A 49 30.55 19.52 -12.79
CA TYR A 49 29.80 19.56 -11.54
C TYR A 49 30.86 19.63 -10.44
N ASP A 50 30.83 20.69 -9.66
CA ASP A 50 31.58 20.74 -8.43
C ASP A 50 31.08 19.60 -7.54
N THR A 51 31.88 18.52 -7.47
CA THR A 51 31.55 17.31 -6.73
C THR A 51 32.04 17.38 -5.30
N SER A 52 32.58 18.55 -4.87
CA SER A 52 32.95 18.76 -3.48
C SER A 52 31.68 18.77 -2.62
N PRO A 53 31.67 18.01 -1.50
CA PRO A 53 30.53 18.04 -0.58
C PRO A 53 30.34 19.48 -0.10
N PRO A 54 29.09 19.99 0.02
CA PRO A 54 28.82 21.27 0.62
C PRO A 54 29.46 21.40 1.99
N ASP A 55 29.93 22.60 2.34
CA ASP A 55 30.39 22.86 3.69
C ASP A 55 29.18 22.91 4.64
N VAL A 56 29.13 21.96 5.54
CA VAL A 56 28.10 21.85 6.58
C VAL A 56 28.58 22.36 7.95
N SER A 57 29.73 23.03 8.00
CA SER A 57 30.30 23.54 9.25
C SER A 57 29.41 24.58 9.96
N MET A 58 28.49 25.23 9.23
CA MET A 58 27.47 26.12 9.80
C MET A 58 26.57 25.41 10.83
N TYR A 59 26.41 24.08 10.74
CA TYR A 59 25.60 23.29 11.66
C TYR A 59 26.40 22.70 12.84
N ARG A 60 27.68 23.06 13.03
CA ARG A 60 28.57 22.47 14.06
C ARG A 60 27.97 22.49 15.47
N ASN A 61 27.14 23.47 15.77
CA ASN A 61 26.47 23.61 17.08
C ASN A 61 25.04 23.06 17.08
N SER A 62 24.56 22.50 15.95
CA SER A 62 23.25 21.88 15.86
C SER A 62 23.28 20.47 16.47
N PRO A 63 22.22 20.04 17.19
CA PRO A 63 22.09 18.65 17.65
C PRO A 63 22.09 17.65 16.50
N TYR A 64 21.77 18.08 15.28
CA TYR A 64 21.75 17.27 14.07
C TYR A 64 23.10 17.19 13.35
N TYR A 65 24.18 17.79 13.84
CA TYR A 65 25.43 17.92 13.09
C TYR A 65 26.01 16.59 12.63
N GLY A 66 26.05 15.58 13.50
CA GLY A 66 26.52 14.24 13.15
C GLY A 66 25.69 13.57 12.08
N LEU A 67 24.36 13.74 12.13
CA LEU A 67 23.44 13.26 11.11
C LEU A 67 23.65 13.96 9.77
N ILE A 68 23.78 15.28 9.77
CA ILE A 68 24.03 16.11 8.58
C ILE A 68 25.35 15.70 7.90
N GLN A 69 26.41 15.47 8.66
CA GLN A 69 27.68 14.99 8.11
C GLN A 69 27.52 13.64 7.40
N ARG A 70 26.77 12.71 7.99
CA ARG A 70 26.51 11.38 7.39
C ARG A 70 25.69 11.48 6.13
N ILE A 71 24.62 12.28 6.12
CA ILE A 71 23.80 12.54 4.93
C ILE A 71 24.63 13.18 3.83
N ASN A 72 25.43 14.18 4.16
CA ASN A 72 26.32 14.86 3.23
C ASN A 72 27.32 13.89 2.60
N ALA A 73 27.98 13.07 3.41
CA ALA A 73 28.88 12.03 2.94
C ALA A 73 28.17 11.02 2.00
N ALA A 74 26.99 10.53 2.38
CA ALA A 74 26.22 9.59 1.58
C ALA A 74 25.76 10.18 0.24
N THR A 75 25.40 11.46 0.22
CA THR A 75 24.88 12.14 -0.98
C THR A 75 25.99 12.47 -1.98
N TYR A 76 27.15 12.89 -1.52
CA TYR A 76 28.22 13.46 -2.38
C TYR A 76 29.45 12.59 -2.53
N GLN A 77 29.71 11.62 -1.63
CA GLN A 77 30.92 10.79 -1.66
C GLN A 77 30.75 9.43 -2.34
N LYS A 78 29.55 9.01 -2.71
CA LYS A 78 29.35 7.75 -3.46
C LYS A 78 29.91 7.87 -4.86
N PRO A 79 30.85 7.01 -5.29
CA PRO A 79 31.30 7.01 -6.66
C PRO A 79 30.10 6.70 -7.58
N ARG A 80 29.85 7.55 -8.59
CA ARG A 80 28.78 7.39 -9.59
C ARG A 80 28.71 6.01 -10.27
N TYR A 81 29.76 5.21 -10.17
CA TYR A 81 29.87 3.90 -10.82
C TYR A 81 29.13 2.75 -10.12
N LYS A 82 28.77 2.86 -8.82
CA LYS A 82 27.94 1.85 -8.14
C LYS A 82 26.45 1.97 -8.48
N ASN A 83 25.99 3.17 -8.83
CA ASN A 83 24.57 3.43 -9.09
C ASN A 83 24.06 2.97 -10.47
N ASN A 84 24.95 2.75 -11.45
CA ASN A 84 24.51 2.28 -12.78
C ASN A 84 23.95 0.85 -12.74
N TYR A 85 24.34 0.06 -11.76
CA TYR A 85 23.88 -1.32 -11.65
C TYR A 85 22.52 -1.42 -10.95
N GLU A 86 22.32 -0.68 -9.85
CA GLU A 86 21.01 -0.53 -9.20
C GLU A 86 20.01 0.18 -10.14
N PHE A 87 20.45 1.19 -10.89
CA PHE A 87 19.64 1.87 -11.89
C PHE A 87 19.25 0.94 -13.04
N LEU A 88 20.15 0.12 -13.55
CA LEU A 88 19.86 -0.85 -14.63
C LEU A 88 18.98 -2.01 -14.14
N THR A 89 19.16 -2.51 -12.92
CA THR A 89 18.27 -3.54 -12.34
C THR A 89 16.89 -2.99 -12.04
N THR A 90 16.78 -1.77 -11.52
CA THR A 90 15.49 -1.10 -11.31
C THR A 90 14.83 -0.77 -12.64
N GLN A 91 15.56 -0.28 -13.65
CA GLN A 91 15.03 -0.04 -15.00
C GLN A 91 14.67 -1.34 -15.72
N MET A 92 15.45 -2.41 -15.59
CA MET A 92 15.11 -3.70 -16.19
C MET A 92 13.93 -4.38 -15.50
N ASN A 93 13.75 -4.18 -14.19
CA ASN A 93 12.55 -4.62 -13.48
C ASN A 93 11.33 -3.78 -13.87
N ASN A 94 11.49 -2.46 -14.00
CA ASN A 94 10.43 -1.57 -14.50
C ASN A 94 10.09 -1.85 -15.98
N VAL A 95 11.07 -2.06 -16.85
CA VAL A 95 10.81 -2.38 -18.27
C VAL A 95 10.16 -3.76 -18.44
N LYS A 96 10.46 -4.74 -17.58
CA LYS A 96 9.72 -6.02 -17.55
C LYS A 96 8.34 -5.90 -16.91
N GLY A 97 8.14 -4.93 -16.01
CA GLY A 97 6.84 -4.61 -15.38
C GLY A 97 5.92 -3.77 -16.26
N GLU A 98 6.46 -2.80 -17.00
CA GLU A 98 5.66 -1.88 -17.81
C GLU A 98 5.10 -2.50 -19.12
N GLY A 99 5.60 -3.67 -19.53
CA GLY A 99 5.12 -4.37 -20.74
C GLY A 99 3.87 -5.23 -20.53
N PHE A 100 3.49 -5.57 -19.29
CA PHE A 100 2.40 -6.52 -19.05
C PHE A 100 1.44 -6.20 -17.89
N LEU A 101 1.73 -5.24 -17.03
CA LEU A 101 0.87 -4.92 -15.88
C LEU A 101 0.94 -3.42 -15.57
N ASN A 102 0.23 -2.60 -16.33
CA ASN A 102 -0.17 -1.27 -15.88
C ASN A 102 -1.53 -1.38 -15.17
N SER A 103 -1.57 -2.19 -14.12
CA SER A 103 -2.63 -2.26 -13.12
C SER A 103 -2.11 -2.95 -11.85
N GLY A 104 -0.93 -2.52 -11.40
CA GLY A 104 -0.42 -2.86 -10.08
C GLY A 104 -0.94 -1.84 -9.07
N ALA A 105 -2.23 -1.84 -8.79
CA ALA A 105 -2.68 -1.46 -7.46
C ALA A 105 -2.05 -2.49 -6.52
N ALA A 106 -1.38 -2.04 -5.47
CA ALA A 106 -0.95 -2.92 -4.40
C ALA A 106 -2.18 -3.70 -3.95
N MET A 107 -2.12 -5.02 -4.08
CA MET A 107 -3.21 -5.88 -3.62
C MET A 107 -3.16 -5.86 -2.10
N ASP A 108 -3.93 -4.99 -1.49
CA ASP A 108 -4.23 -5.06 -0.07
C ASP A 108 -5.25 -6.18 0.15
N MET A 109 -4.98 -7.01 1.13
CA MET A 109 -5.71 -8.26 1.36
C MET A 109 -6.48 -8.21 2.66
N ALA A 110 -7.59 -8.90 2.70
CA ALA A 110 -8.59 -8.82 3.75
C ALA A 110 -8.15 -9.43 5.08
N PRO A 111 -8.54 -8.82 6.17
CA PRO A 111 -8.22 -9.20 7.54
C PRO A 111 -9.24 -10.15 8.15
N GLY A 112 -8.86 -10.77 9.24
CA GLY A 112 -9.73 -11.51 10.12
C GLY A 112 -9.71 -10.97 11.52
N THR A 113 -10.86 -10.97 12.11
CA THR A 113 -11.08 -10.46 13.44
C THR A 113 -11.00 -11.58 14.48
N ALA A 114 -10.21 -11.35 15.53
CA ALA A 114 -10.48 -12.02 16.80
C ALA A 114 -11.69 -11.34 17.45
N MET A 115 -12.59 -12.12 18.06
CA MET A 115 -13.75 -11.61 18.80
C MET A 115 -13.31 -10.57 19.85
N PRO A 116 -14.00 -9.44 20.02
CA PRO A 116 -13.65 -8.45 21.02
C PRO A 116 -14.07 -8.91 22.41
N ASP A 117 -13.15 -8.75 23.39
CA ASP A 117 -13.55 -8.60 24.78
C ASP A 117 -14.25 -7.23 24.94
N GLU A 118 -15.33 -7.22 25.68
CA GLU A 118 -16.24 -6.09 25.86
C GLU A 118 -15.49 -4.79 26.26
N ALA A 119 -15.67 -3.73 25.47
CA ALA A 119 -15.24 -2.38 25.82
C ALA A 119 -16.28 -1.73 26.75
N PRO A 120 -15.87 -0.87 27.69
CA PRO A 120 -16.80 -0.21 28.61
C PRO A 120 -17.67 0.83 27.89
N GLU A 121 -18.96 0.80 28.20
CA GLU A 121 -19.95 1.77 27.76
C GLU A 121 -19.64 3.18 28.28
N MET A 122 -19.59 4.14 27.35
CA MET A 122 -19.70 5.57 27.68
C MET A 122 -20.81 6.21 26.86
N GLU A 123 -21.87 6.61 27.55
CA GLU A 123 -22.93 7.45 26.98
C GLU A 123 -22.47 8.89 26.91
N VAL A 124 -22.62 9.52 25.75
CA VAL A 124 -23.12 10.86 25.37
C VAL A 124 -22.52 11.23 23.99
N GLY A 125 -23.38 11.45 22.99
CA GLY A 125 -22.95 12.01 21.70
C GLY A 125 -23.90 11.70 20.57
N THR A 126 -23.46 11.94 19.37
CA THR A 126 -24.11 11.77 18.07
C THR A 126 -24.36 10.31 17.66
N GLY A 127 -24.32 9.39 18.58
CA GLY A 127 -24.56 7.95 18.39
C GLY A 127 -23.40 7.10 18.93
N THR A 128 -23.58 5.80 18.81
CA THR A 128 -22.55 4.79 19.12
C THR A 128 -21.77 4.49 17.84
N TYR A 129 -20.44 4.46 17.94
CA TYR A 129 -19.56 4.06 16.84
C TYR A 129 -19.78 2.59 16.46
N GLU A 130 -19.87 2.34 15.17
CA GLU A 130 -19.97 1.00 14.62
C GLU A 130 -18.90 0.80 13.56
N GLU A 131 -18.09 -0.23 13.71
CA GLU A 131 -17.05 -0.54 12.73
C GLU A 131 -17.66 -1.13 11.45
N VAL A 132 -17.22 -0.62 10.31
CA VAL A 132 -17.63 -1.09 8.98
C VAL A 132 -16.46 -1.57 8.15
N THR A 133 -15.23 -1.23 8.57
CA THR A 133 -14.00 -1.66 7.90
C THR A 133 -13.53 -2.95 8.56
N ASP A 134 -13.22 -3.97 7.75
CA ASP A 134 -12.67 -5.22 8.26
C ASP A 134 -11.18 -5.01 8.60
N ASN A 135 -10.89 -4.59 9.83
CA ASN A 135 -9.54 -4.25 10.29
C ASN A 135 -8.68 -5.51 10.43
N GLN A 136 -7.40 -5.42 10.08
CA GLN A 136 -6.46 -6.54 10.23
C GLN A 136 -6.28 -6.98 11.69
N VAL A 137 -6.27 -6.02 12.62
CA VAL A 137 -6.03 -6.26 14.03
C VAL A 137 -7.17 -5.65 14.84
N ALA A 138 -7.78 -6.43 15.72
CA ALA A 138 -8.84 -5.95 16.60
C ALA A 138 -8.37 -4.77 17.46
N GLY A 139 -9.12 -3.66 17.45
CA GLY A 139 -8.80 -2.44 18.16
C GLY A 139 -7.69 -1.57 17.54
N VAL A 140 -7.18 -1.94 16.36
CA VAL A 140 -6.33 -1.11 15.50
C VAL A 140 -7.14 -0.73 14.28
N ILE A 141 -7.79 0.44 14.34
CA ILE A 141 -8.77 0.88 13.33
C ILE A 141 -8.03 1.41 12.11
N GLU A 142 -8.47 0.98 10.94
CA GLU A 142 -8.01 1.48 9.65
C GLU A 142 -8.86 2.65 9.16
N SER A 143 -8.23 3.57 8.46
CA SER A 143 -8.95 4.62 7.72
C SER A 143 -9.81 4.01 6.60
N ASP A 144 -10.91 4.67 6.26
CA ASP A 144 -11.71 4.32 5.08
C ASP A 144 -12.42 5.56 4.53
N ILE A 145 -13.14 5.40 3.44
CA ILE A 145 -14.01 6.42 2.85
C ILE A 145 -15.47 6.28 3.27
N LEU A 146 -15.80 5.26 4.08
CA LEU A 146 -17.09 5.07 4.73
C LEU A 146 -16.88 4.73 6.20
N LYS A 147 -17.56 5.44 7.09
CA LYS A 147 -17.65 5.14 8.53
C LYS A 147 -19.11 5.30 8.97
N ARG A 148 -19.48 4.70 10.10
CA ARG A 148 -20.86 4.81 10.60
C ARG A 148 -20.94 5.01 12.11
N SER A 149 -22.06 5.58 12.53
CA SER A 149 -22.61 5.41 13.88
C SER A 149 -23.92 4.63 13.78
N ASP A 150 -24.58 4.42 14.91
CA ASP A 150 -25.94 3.89 14.96
C ASP A 150 -26.98 4.76 14.23
N LYS A 151 -26.70 6.05 14.01
CA LYS A 151 -27.65 7.05 13.44
C LYS A 151 -27.27 7.56 12.07
N TYR A 152 -25.97 7.59 11.74
CA TYR A 152 -25.46 8.26 10.56
C TYR A 152 -24.42 7.45 9.81
N LEU A 153 -24.40 7.65 8.49
CA LEU A 153 -23.38 7.17 7.58
C LEU A 153 -22.50 8.34 7.14
N PHE A 154 -21.21 8.25 7.36
CA PHE A 154 -20.21 9.25 7.00
C PHE A 154 -19.50 8.77 5.74
N ARG A 155 -19.68 9.48 4.64
CA ARG A 155 -19.12 9.12 3.34
C ARG A 155 -18.17 10.19 2.84
N LEU A 156 -16.94 9.80 2.55
CA LEU A 156 -15.98 10.63 1.83
C LEU A 156 -16.12 10.35 0.32
N ASP A 157 -16.84 11.23 -0.38
CA ASP A 157 -17.04 11.16 -1.81
C ASP A 157 -16.08 12.12 -2.51
N LYS A 158 -15.00 11.59 -3.09
CA LYS A 158 -13.91 12.36 -3.68
C LYS A 158 -13.32 13.35 -2.66
N LYS A 159 -13.76 14.60 -2.70
CA LYS A 159 -13.29 15.69 -1.84
C LYS A 159 -14.39 16.30 -0.96
N VAL A 160 -15.49 15.59 -0.80
CA VAL A 160 -16.64 16.06 -0.02
C VAL A 160 -16.97 15.03 1.05
N LEU A 161 -16.92 15.44 2.31
CA LEU A 161 -17.50 14.67 3.40
C LEU A 161 -19.01 14.86 3.35
N LYS A 162 -19.76 13.76 3.28
CA LYS A 162 -21.22 13.71 3.25
C LYS A 162 -21.71 12.88 4.43
N ILE A 163 -22.79 13.34 5.08
CA ILE A 163 -23.41 12.64 6.20
C ILE A 163 -24.86 12.32 5.84
N TYR A 164 -25.23 11.04 5.97
CA TYR A 164 -26.56 10.53 5.66
C TYR A 164 -27.20 9.96 6.92
N THR A 165 -28.53 10.09 7.02
CA THR A 165 -29.29 9.38 8.07
C THR A 165 -29.42 7.89 7.76
N ILE A 166 -29.55 7.06 8.79
CA ILE A 166 -29.92 5.65 8.70
C ILE A 166 -31.43 5.58 9.00
N ALA A 167 -32.26 5.56 7.96
CA ALA A 167 -33.71 5.62 8.08
C ALA A 167 -34.43 4.79 6.99
N LYS A 168 -33.83 3.69 6.56
CA LYS A 168 -34.35 2.79 5.51
C LYS A 168 -34.60 3.57 4.22
N GLU A 169 -35.80 3.47 3.61
CA GLU A 169 -36.18 4.22 2.40
C GLU A 169 -36.15 5.74 2.58
N ASP A 170 -36.29 6.24 3.81
CA ASP A 170 -36.28 7.66 4.13
C ASP A 170 -34.89 8.22 4.41
N SER A 171 -33.84 7.43 4.20
CA SER A 171 -32.47 7.86 4.39
C SER A 171 -32.08 8.98 3.44
N ALA A 172 -31.53 10.05 3.99
CA ALA A 172 -31.25 11.28 3.26
C ALA A 172 -29.90 11.91 3.65
N LEU A 173 -29.33 12.67 2.71
CA LEU A 173 -28.18 13.54 2.97
C LEU A 173 -28.60 14.67 3.92
N VAL A 174 -27.96 14.79 5.08
CA VAL A 174 -28.25 15.82 6.10
C VAL A 174 -27.17 16.87 6.21
N GLY A 175 -25.95 16.58 5.77
CA GLY A 175 -24.86 17.55 5.78
C GLY A 175 -23.75 17.20 4.81
N SER A 176 -23.01 18.23 4.39
CA SER A 176 -21.83 18.05 3.56
C SER A 176 -20.85 19.22 3.71
N VAL A 177 -19.55 18.93 3.57
CA VAL A 177 -18.49 19.95 3.58
C VAL A 177 -17.39 19.58 2.59
N ASP A 178 -16.87 20.58 1.86
CA ASP A 178 -15.68 20.39 1.02
C ASP A 178 -14.43 20.18 1.92
N VAL A 179 -13.80 19.03 1.78
CA VAL A 179 -12.56 18.68 2.49
C VAL A 179 -11.36 18.58 1.54
N GLY A 180 -11.55 18.95 0.27
CA GLY A 180 -10.49 18.91 -0.75
C GLY A 180 -9.62 20.15 -0.76
N SER A 181 -10.08 21.27 -0.23
CA SER A 181 -9.35 22.52 -0.21
C SER A 181 -8.58 22.68 1.09
N VAL A 182 -7.28 23.00 0.99
CA VAL A 182 -6.39 23.30 2.12
C VAL A 182 -5.65 24.56 1.78
N ASP A 183 -5.74 25.58 2.64
CA ASP A 183 -5.14 26.90 2.41
C ASP A 183 -3.61 26.81 2.20
N GLY A 184 -3.13 27.45 1.14
CA GLY A 184 -1.70 27.44 0.77
C GLY A 184 -1.17 26.13 0.22
N MET A 185 -2.06 25.17 -0.08
CA MET A 185 -1.71 23.85 -0.60
C MET A 185 -2.32 23.58 -1.97
N LEU A 186 -1.58 22.88 -2.80
CA LEU A 186 -2.01 22.36 -4.10
C LEU A 186 -2.35 20.87 -4.00
N ASN A 187 -3.26 20.42 -4.87
CA ASN A 187 -3.47 19.00 -5.16
C ASN A 187 -3.63 18.13 -3.91
N THR A 188 -4.73 18.30 -3.20
CA THR A 188 -5.09 17.36 -2.13
C THR A 188 -5.51 16.02 -2.76
N THR A 189 -4.84 14.93 -2.37
CA THR A 189 -5.07 13.56 -2.85
C THR A 189 -5.12 12.57 -1.71
N ASP A 190 -5.49 11.34 -2.01
CA ASP A 190 -5.49 10.21 -1.09
C ASP A 190 -6.21 10.54 0.23
N LEU A 191 -7.47 10.97 0.09
CA LEU A 191 -8.28 11.34 1.23
C LEU A 191 -8.87 10.10 1.90
N GLU A 192 -8.63 9.99 3.19
CA GLU A 192 -9.15 8.94 4.06
C GLU A 192 -9.68 9.56 5.35
N MET A 193 -10.54 8.85 6.06
CA MET A 193 -11.12 9.37 7.31
C MET A 193 -11.18 8.34 8.43
N TYR A 194 -11.23 8.88 9.62
CA TYR A 194 -11.60 8.20 10.86
C TYR A 194 -12.81 8.88 11.49
N LEU A 195 -13.61 8.12 12.19
CA LEU A 195 -14.66 8.63 13.06
C LEU A 195 -14.26 8.35 14.52
N SER A 196 -14.38 9.35 15.40
CA SER A 196 -14.11 9.16 16.82
C SER A 196 -15.12 8.21 17.47
N GLN A 197 -14.74 7.55 18.56
CA GLN A 197 -15.61 6.59 19.27
C GLN A 197 -16.89 7.26 19.81
N ASP A 198 -16.84 8.55 20.15
CA ASP A 198 -17.99 9.34 20.56
C ASP A 198 -18.79 9.92 19.35
N CYS A 199 -18.39 9.56 18.14
CA CYS A 199 -18.96 10.04 16.88
C CYS A 199 -19.04 11.57 16.73
N SER A 200 -18.32 12.32 17.55
CA SER A 200 -18.34 13.80 17.55
C SER A 200 -17.38 14.40 16.53
N THR A 201 -16.38 13.63 16.11
CA THR A 201 -15.25 14.13 15.31
C THR A 201 -14.96 13.22 14.14
N VAL A 202 -14.80 13.81 12.95
CA VAL A 202 -14.24 13.16 11.77
C VAL A 202 -12.83 13.70 11.54
N THR A 203 -11.85 12.81 11.52
CA THR A 203 -10.46 13.15 11.20
C THR A 203 -10.16 12.78 9.76
N ILE A 204 -9.79 13.74 8.93
CA ILE A 204 -9.45 13.56 7.50
C ILE A 204 -7.93 13.62 7.35
N ILE A 205 -7.37 12.61 6.69
CA ILE A 205 -5.96 12.55 6.28
C ILE A 205 -5.90 12.75 4.77
N SER A 206 -4.90 13.49 4.30
CA SER A 206 -4.69 13.71 2.87
C SER A 206 -3.24 14.06 2.57
N ASN A 207 -2.78 13.73 1.36
CA ASN A 207 -1.52 14.21 0.82
C ASN A 207 -1.73 15.57 0.13
N CYS A 208 -0.80 16.51 0.29
CA CYS A 208 -0.83 17.81 -0.38
C CYS A 208 0.58 18.35 -0.67
N LEU A 209 0.66 19.35 -1.54
CA LEU A 209 1.89 20.05 -1.89
C LEU A 209 1.78 21.53 -1.51
N SER A 210 2.78 22.08 -0.86
CA SER A 210 2.88 23.53 -0.62
C SER A 210 2.86 24.32 -1.94
N GLU A 211 2.06 25.36 -2.00
CA GLU A 211 2.04 26.28 -3.16
C GLU A 211 3.38 27.00 -3.36
N VAL A 212 4.06 27.32 -2.26
CA VAL A 212 5.24 28.16 -2.24
C VAL A 212 6.48 27.42 -2.73
N ASP A 213 6.81 26.28 -2.10
CA ASP A 213 8.08 25.61 -2.31
C ASP A 213 7.95 24.18 -2.84
N LYS A 214 6.70 23.70 -3.08
CA LYS A 214 6.38 22.35 -3.55
C LYS A 214 6.83 21.24 -2.59
N THR A 215 6.96 21.56 -1.31
CA THR A 215 7.19 20.54 -0.28
C THR A 215 5.91 19.68 -0.14
N ALA A 216 6.09 18.38 -0.10
CA ALA A 216 5.00 17.45 0.15
C ALA A 216 4.69 17.37 1.64
N TYR A 217 3.40 17.34 1.99
CA TYR A 217 2.90 17.17 3.35
C TYR A 217 1.78 16.14 3.40
N VAL A 218 1.72 15.44 4.52
CA VAL A 218 0.48 14.81 4.98
C VAL A 218 -0.24 15.85 5.81
N CYS A 219 -1.48 16.15 5.47
CA CYS A 219 -2.35 17.05 6.19
C CYS A 219 -3.39 16.25 6.97
N VAL A 220 -3.44 16.43 8.29
CA VAL A 220 -4.46 15.85 9.16
C VAL A 220 -5.38 16.97 9.62
N ARG A 221 -6.68 16.80 9.47
CA ARG A 221 -7.70 17.79 9.81
C ARG A 221 -8.81 17.16 10.64
N SER A 222 -9.19 17.84 11.69
CA SER A 222 -10.27 17.44 12.59
C SER A 222 -11.51 18.28 12.31
N TYR A 223 -12.67 17.63 12.15
CA TYR A 223 -13.96 18.27 11.91
C TYR A 223 -14.93 17.89 13.03
N ASP A 224 -15.54 18.89 13.66
CA ASP A 224 -16.68 18.70 14.56
C ASP A 224 -17.92 18.35 13.75
N VAL A 225 -18.51 17.19 14.01
CA VAL A 225 -19.71 16.67 13.37
C VAL A 225 -20.85 16.42 14.37
N THR A 226 -20.76 16.96 15.58
CA THR A 226 -21.80 16.88 16.63
C THR A 226 -23.17 17.34 16.11
N ASP A 227 -23.19 18.37 15.27
CA ASP A 227 -24.34 18.75 14.45
C ASP A 227 -24.05 18.40 12.98
N PRO A 228 -24.59 17.30 12.46
CA PRO A 228 -24.37 16.90 11.07
C PRO A 228 -24.79 17.95 10.04
N THR A 229 -25.67 18.86 10.39
CA THR A 229 -26.13 19.95 9.49
C THR A 229 -25.18 21.15 9.46
N ASN A 230 -24.22 21.21 10.40
CA ASN A 230 -23.28 22.33 10.59
C ASN A 230 -21.87 21.86 10.89
N ILE A 231 -21.26 21.15 9.96
CA ILE A 231 -19.92 20.58 10.07
C ILE A 231 -18.87 21.70 10.13
N GLN A 232 -17.99 21.70 11.15
CA GLN A 232 -16.98 22.74 11.37
C GLN A 232 -15.57 22.17 11.42
N LEU A 233 -14.63 22.81 10.72
CA LEU A 233 -13.19 22.51 10.85
C LEU A 233 -12.71 22.96 12.23
N SER A 234 -12.23 22.05 13.07
CA SER A 234 -11.69 22.31 14.40
C SER A 234 -10.20 22.62 14.39
N GLY A 235 -9.43 22.00 13.50
CA GLY A 235 -7.99 22.19 13.43
C GLY A 235 -7.33 21.49 12.26
N SER A 236 -6.04 21.80 12.05
CA SER A 236 -5.20 21.12 11.07
C SER A 236 -3.75 21.06 11.54
N ILE A 237 -3.07 19.94 11.19
CA ILE A 237 -1.64 19.77 11.41
C ILE A 237 -1.01 19.15 10.16
N PHE A 238 0.26 19.45 9.92
CA PHE A 238 1.01 19.00 8.74
C PHE A 238 2.26 18.24 9.17
N VAL A 239 2.50 17.11 8.50
CA VAL A 239 3.72 16.31 8.62
C VAL A 239 4.42 16.31 7.28
N THR A 240 5.71 16.63 7.23
CA THR A 240 6.45 16.63 5.96
C THR A 240 6.52 15.24 5.34
N GLY A 241 6.42 15.20 4.02
CA GLY A 241 6.47 13.98 3.23
C GLY A 241 5.12 13.55 2.68
N SER A 242 5.03 12.29 2.25
CA SER A 242 3.80 11.66 1.76
C SER A 242 3.40 10.53 2.70
N GLY A 243 2.12 10.38 2.97
CA GLY A 243 1.59 9.29 3.78
C GLY A 243 1.87 7.91 3.15
N ILE A 244 2.20 6.94 3.99
CA ILE A 244 2.35 5.53 3.63
C ILE A 244 1.23 4.73 4.26
N SER A 245 0.98 4.96 5.56
CA SER A 245 0.01 4.21 6.37
C SER A 245 -0.49 5.06 7.52
N SER A 246 -1.68 4.79 7.99
CA SER A 246 -2.23 5.36 9.22
C SER A 246 -3.05 4.31 9.97
N ARG A 247 -3.05 4.40 11.29
CA ARG A 247 -3.89 3.57 12.18
C ARG A 247 -4.38 4.41 13.35
N MET A 248 -5.59 4.10 13.81
CA MET A 248 -6.17 4.69 15.00
C MET A 248 -6.21 3.65 16.12
N VAL A 249 -5.61 3.96 17.25
CA VAL A 249 -5.61 3.10 18.45
C VAL A 249 -5.96 3.95 19.66
N ASP A 250 -7.03 3.64 20.33
CA ASP A 250 -7.50 4.34 21.55
C ASP A 250 -7.51 5.87 21.41
N GLY A 251 -8.03 6.38 20.28
CA GLY A 251 -8.10 7.81 19.96
C GLY A 251 -6.78 8.44 19.52
N LYS A 252 -5.67 7.71 19.54
CA LYS A 252 -4.38 8.16 19.01
C LYS A 252 -4.24 7.75 17.54
N LEU A 253 -3.91 8.70 16.69
CA LEU A 253 -3.57 8.48 15.30
C LEU A 253 -2.06 8.20 15.19
N LEU A 254 -1.73 7.01 14.72
CA LEU A 254 -0.39 6.61 14.31
C LEU A 254 -0.27 6.87 12.82
N LEU A 255 0.49 7.89 12.44
CA LEU A 255 0.70 8.31 11.06
C LEU A 255 2.13 7.96 10.63
N VAL A 256 2.27 7.21 9.54
CA VAL A 256 3.56 6.90 8.93
C VAL A 256 3.68 7.62 7.60
N SER A 257 4.72 8.43 7.45
CA SER A 257 5.01 9.16 6.22
C SER A 257 6.45 8.94 5.74
N LYS A 258 6.70 9.18 4.46
CA LYS A 258 8.03 9.15 3.86
C LYS A 258 8.45 10.55 3.44
N PHE A 259 9.59 10.99 3.96
CA PHE A 259 10.18 12.28 3.62
C PHE A 259 11.50 12.06 2.89
N ARG A 260 11.61 12.57 1.66
CA ARG A 260 12.84 12.50 0.88
C ARG A 260 13.64 13.78 1.05
N ILE A 261 14.93 13.64 1.39
CA ILE A 261 15.86 14.78 1.47
C ILE A 261 15.95 15.46 0.11
N ARG A 262 15.78 16.76 0.10
CA ARG A 262 15.81 17.60 -1.10
C ARG A 262 17.23 18.06 -1.41
N SER A 263 17.98 17.19 -2.06
CA SER A 263 19.39 17.48 -2.44
C SER A 263 19.56 18.68 -3.38
N ASP A 264 18.49 19.06 -4.11
CA ASP A 264 18.44 20.26 -4.95
C ASP A 264 18.48 21.56 -4.14
N LYS A 265 18.04 21.54 -2.88
CA LYS A 265 18.08 22.68 -1.95
C LYS A 265 19.36 22.71 -1.10
N GLY A 266 20.16 21.66 -1.13
CA GLY A 266 21.32 21.51 -0.25
C GLY A 266 20.93 21.51 1.23
N PHE A 267 21.84 22.01 2.07
CA PHE A 267 21.62 22.11 3.53
C PHE A 267 21.30 23.55 3.97
N ALA A 268 20.78 24.41 3.09
CA ALA A 268 20.50 25.81 3.41
C ALA A 268 19.31 25.99 4.37
N GLU A 269 18.34 25.10 4.28
CA GLU A 269 17.12 25.14 5.08
C GLU A 269 16.90 23.77 5.75
N GLU A 270 16.62 23.74 7.05
CA GLU A 270 16.36 22.51 7.81
C GLU A 270 15.21 21.70 7.20
N SER A 271 14.16 22.35 6.72
CA SER A 271 13.02 21.74 6.02
C SER A 271 13.39 20.94 4.79
N SER A 272 14.59 21.13 4.23
CA SER A 272 15.06 20.38 3.06
C SER A 272 15.68 19.02 3.41
N PHE A 273 16.09 18.80 4.65
CA PHE A 273 16.79 17.58 5.08
C PHE A 273 16.35 17.01 6.43
N LEU A 274 15.51 17.72 7.21
CA LEU A 274 14.92 17.20 8.42
C LEU A 274 13.39 17.12 8.28
N PRO A 275 12.76 16.01 8.72
CA PRO A 275 11.31 15.92 8.79
C PRO A 275 10.76 16.88 9.83
N GLN A 276 9.64 17.52 9.53
CA GLN A 276 9.02 18.56 10.37
C GLN A 276 7.52 18.29 10.55
N ILE A 277 7.00 18.71 11.70
CA ILE A 277 5.60 18.57 12.09
C ILE A 277 5.13 19.93 12.62
N GLY A 278 3.90 20.32 12.33
CA GLY A 278 3.32 21.57 12.84
C GLY A 278 2.28 22.18 11.92
N THR A 279 2.09 23.47 12.05
CA THR A 279 1.22 24.28 11.20
C THR A 279 2.05 25.14 10.24
N PRO A 280 1.52 25.58 9.10
CA PRO A 280 2.24 26.48 8.20
C PRO A 280 2.78 27.71 8.94
N GLY A 281 4.10 27.93 8.86
CA GLY A 281 4.79 29.00 9.56
C GLY A 281 5.22 28.70 11.02
N ASN A 282 4.84 27.53 11.55
CA ASN A 282 5.26 27.07 12.88
C ASN A 282 5.55 25.55 12.83
N MET A 283 6.52 25.17 11.99
CA MET A 283 6.98 23.78 11.84
C MET A 283 8.14 23.50 12.79
N THR A 284 8.13 22.35 13.43
CA THR A 284 9.18 21.88 14.33
C THR A 284 9.82 20.61 13.77
N SER A 285 11.14 20.54 13.72
CA SER A 285 11.87 19.35 13.29
C SER A 285 11.74 18.23 14.31
N VAL A 286 11.63 16.99 13.83
CA VAL A 286 11.69 15.79 14.69
C VAL A 286 12.98 15.85 15.53
N PRO A 287 12.94 15.61 16.85
CA PRO A 287 14.10 15.72 17.73
C PRO A 287 15.27 14.84 17.26
N ALA A 288 16.50 15.31 17.43
CA ALA A 288 17.69 14.62 16.94
C ALA A 288 17.92 13.25 17.59
N ASP A 289 17.53 13.09 18.84
CA ASP A 289 17.57 11.84 19.62
C ASP A 289 16.46 10.84 19.22
N SER A 290 15.40 11.33 18.58
CA SER A 290 14.32 10.53 18.01
C SER A 290 14.60 10.16 16.53
N ILE A 291 15.77 10.50 15.96
CA ILE A 291 16.16 10.14 14.61
C ILE A 291 17.17 8.99 14.63
N LEU A 292 16.73 7.82 14.20
CA LEU A 292 17.59 6.66 14.03
C LEU A 292 18.18 6.66 12.60
N ALA A 293 19.50 6.50 12.53
CA ALA A 293 20.20 6.42 11.26
C ALA A 293 21.22 5.29 11.30
N PRO A 294 21.22 4.36 10.32
CA PRO A 294 22.20 3.29 10.24
C PRO A 294 23.61 3.86 10.01
N GLU A 295 24.65 3.12 10.40
CA GLU A 295 26.05 3.57 10.22
C GLU A 295 26.37 3.88 8.76
N GLU A 296 25.95 2.99 7.84
CA GLU A 296 26.02 3.20 6.40
C GLU A 296 24.65 3.56 5.85
N LEU A 297 24.51 4.76 5.31
CA LEU A 297 23.28 5.22 4.72
C LEU A 297 23.11 4.63 3.31
N SER A 298 22.07 3.85 3.11
CA SER A 298 21.67 3.32 1.81
C SER A 298 20.63 4.20 1.10
N SER A 299 19.99 5.11 1.82
CA SER A 299 18.91 5.97 1.33
C SER A 299 19.05 7.40 1.85
N THR A 300 18.50 8.34 1.11
CA THR A 300 18.29 9.75 1.52
C THR A 300 16.81 10.02 1.80
N GLN A 301 16.08 9.02 2.24
CA GLN A 301 14.68 9.08 2.60
C GLN A 301 14.51 8.72 4.07
N TYR A 302 13.62 9.41 4.75
CA TYR A 302 13.15 9.04 6.07
C TYR A 302 11.81 8.33 6.00
N THR A 303 11.63 7.36 6.87
CA THR A 303 10.33 6.92 7.35
C THR A 303 10.05 7.68 8.64
N VAL A 304 8.99 8.46 8.69
CA VAL A 304 8.61 9.30 9.82
C VAL A 304 7.35 8.73 10.46
N ILE A 305 7.39 8.50 11.76
CA ILE A 305 6.25 8.05 12.54
C ILE A 305 5.83 9.22 13.44
N THR A 306 4.57 9.58 13.39
CA THR A 306 3.98 10.63 14.22
C THR A 306 2.80 10.05 14.98
N MET A 307 2.78 10.20 16.28
CA MET A 307 1.66 9.83 17.14
C MET A 307 0.99 11.12 17.64
N LEU A 308 -0.30 11.25 17.36
CA LEU A 308 -1.06 12.44 17.74
C LEU A 308 -2.48 12.08 18.19
N ASP A 309 -3.07 12.94 18.99
CA ASP A 309 -4.50 12.85 19.31
C ASP A 309 -5.34 13.20 18.09
N ALA A 310 -6.29 12.36 17.74
CA ALA A 310 -7.08 12.53 16.52
C ALA A 310 -8.11 13.66 16.58
N LYS A 311 -8.50 14.09 17.79
CA LYS A 311 -9.53 15.11 18.02
C LYS A 311 -8.95 16.52 18.09
N ASP A 312 -7.97 16.72 18.94
CA ASP A 312 -7.35 18.05 19.15
C ASP A 312 -6.04 18.24 18.35
N LEU A 313 -5.55 17.19 17.70
CA LEU A 313 -4.36 17.15 16.88
C LEU A 313 -3.06 17.47 17.66
N GLU A 314 -3.05 17.24 18.98
CA GLU A 314 -1.85 17.38 19.79
C GLU A 314 -0.88 16.22 19.50
N VAL A 315 0.36 16.56 19.13
CA VAL A 315 1.42 15.58 18.87
C VAL A 315 1.93 15.03 20.20
N SER A 316 1.73 13.73 20.41
CA SER A 316 2.23 13.06 21.61
C SER A 316 3.70 12.73 21.48
N ASP A 317 4.14 12.24 20.31
CA ASP A 317 5.54 11.92 20.02
C ASP A 317 5.80 11.80 18.52
N SER A 318 7.09 11.85 18.13
CA SER A 318 7.52 11.64 16.76
C SER A 318 8.90 11.01 16.68
N ALA A 319 9.08 10.05 15.79
CA ALA A 319 10.34 9.40 15.51
C ALA A 319 10.60 9.33 14.00
N ALA A 320 11.86 9.24 13.62
CA ALA A 320 12.21 9.07 12.21
C ALA A 320 13.35 8.07 12.03
N PHE A 321 13.27 7.30 10.97
CA PHE A 321 14.33 6.39 10.53
C PHE A 321 14.90 6.92 9.23
N LEU A 322 16.21 7.12 9.15
CA LEU A 322 16.86 7.48 7.89
C LEU A 322 17.03 6.22 7.03
N SER A 323 15.92 5.71 6.58
CA SER A 323 15.76 4.54 5.72
C SER A 323 14.40 4.64 5.03
N TYR A 324 14.25 3.98 3.88
CA TYR A 324 12.91 3.77 3.30
C TYR A 324 12.24 2.57 4.00
N SER A 325 10.93 2.57 4.00
CA SER A 325 10.13 1.40 4.37
C SER A 325 9.27 0.99 3.19
N ASP A 326 9.17 -0.32 2.97
CA ASP A 326 8.34 -0.92 1.93
C ASP A 326 6.91 -1.10 2.46
N GLU A 327 6.78 -1.86 3.56
CA GLU A 327 5.52 -2.21 4.18
C GLU A 327 5.49 -1.77 5.65
N ILE A 328 4.30 -1.44 6.14
CA ILE A 328 4.04 -1.08 7.53
C ILE A 328 2.92 -1.98 8.06
N TYR A 329 3.18 -2.68 9.13
CA TYR A 329 2.19 -3.41 9.90
C TYR A 329 2.07 -2.80 11.30
N VAL A 330 0.86 -2.67 11.83
CA VAL A 330 0.61 -2.14 13.17
C VAL A 330 -0.21 -3.16 13.95
N SER A 331 0.40 -3.66 15.01
CA SER A 331 -0.27 -4.48 16.02
C SER A 331 -0.82 -3.59 17.14
N ARG A 332 -1.35 -4.17 18.21
CA ARG A 332 -1.79 -3.41 19.40
C ARG A 332 -0.63 -2.81 20.20
N GLU A 333 0.59 -3.29 20.02
CA GLU A 333 1.74 -2.91 20.84
C GLU A 333 2.88 -2.28 20.02
N HIS A 334 2.99 -2.66 18.74
CA HIS A 334 4.13 -2.29 17.92
C HIS A 334 3.73 -1.82 16.53
N ILE A 335 4.58 -0.96 15.97
CA ILE A 335 4.63 -0.62 14.54
C ILE A 335 5.82 -1.36 13.97
N PHE A 336 5.59 -2.18 12.94
CA PHE A 336 6.63 -2.89 12.22
C PHE A 336 6.86 -2.20 10.88
N ALA A 337 8.10 -1.81 10.64
CA ALA A 337 8.51 -1.19 9.38
C ALA A 337 9.51 -2.10 8.67
N THR A 338 9.21 -2.48 7.43
CA THR A 338 10.07 -3.37 6.63
C THR A 338 10.95 -2.59 5.69
N ARG A 339 12.15 -3.11 5.43
CA ARG A 339 13.08 -2.61 4.43
C ARG A 339 13.71 -3.77 3.67
N SER A 340 13.36 -3.91 2.40
CA SER A 340 13.95 -4.95 1.55
C SER A 340 15.19 -4.43 0.80
N TYR A 341 16.18 -5.25 0.66
CA TYR A 341 17.41 -4.93 -0.10
C TYR A 341 18.01 -6.18 -0.72
N ALA A 342 18.90 -5.98 -1.70
CA ALA A 342 19.64 -7.05 -2.35
C ALA A 342 20.98 -7.29 -1.62
N ASP A 343 21.18 -8.50 -1.12
CA ASP A 343 22.48 -8.97 -0.63
C ASP A 343 23.24 -9.65 -1.78
N ASN A 344 24.39 -9.06 -2.15
CA ASN A 344 25.19 -9.48 -3.28
C ASN A 344 26.46 -10.18 -2.81
N GLN A 345 26.59 -11.47 -3.09
CA GLN A 345 27.73 -12.29 -2.75
C GLN A 345 28.51 -12.64 -4.02
N LYS A 346 29.80 -12.26 -4.04
CA LYS A 346 30.70 -12.67 -5.13
C LYS A 346 31.18 -14.09 -4.90
N LEU A 347 30.97 -14.94 -5.88
CA LEU A 347 31.39 -16.33 -5.92
C LEU A 347 32.58 -16.48 -6.86
N ASP A 348 33.22 -17.67 -6.84
CA ASP A 348 34.33 -17.98 -7.74
C ASP A 348 33.91 -17.92 -9.22
N GLY A 349 34.86 -17.57 -10.09
CA GLY A 349 34.65 -17.53 -11.54
C GLY A 349 33.84 -16.34 -12.05
N GLY A 350 33.76 -15.25 -11.27
CA GLY A 350 33.00 -14.05 -11.66
C GLY A 350 31.47 -14.20 -11.50
N ARG A 351 31.04 -15.25 -10.84
CA ARG A 351 29.63 -15.46 -10.51
C ARG A 351 29.21 -14.55 -9.36
N VAL A 352 27.99 -14.08 -9.41
CA VAL A 352 27.35 -13.30 -8.35
C VAL A 352 26.08 -14.01 -7.93
N LEU A 353 25.88 -14.17 -6.63
CA LEU A 353 24.62 -14.58 -6.02
C LEU A 353 23.99 -13.36 -5.38
N THR A 354 22.80 -13.05 -5.78
CA THR A 354 21.98 -11.97 -5.20
C THR A 354 20.78 -12.57 -4.50
N LYS A 355 20.60 -12.25 -3.21
CA LYS A 355 19.42 -12.64 -2.43
C LYS A 355 18.64 -11.41 -2.01
N THR A 356 17.32 -11.51 -2.05
CA THR A 356 16.47 -10.51 -1.41
C THR A 356 16.46 -10.77 0.09
N MET A 357 16.74 -9.72 0.87
CA MET A 357 16.68 -9.72 2.34
C MET A 357 15.73 -8.64 2.80
N THR A 358 15.05 -8.87 3.90
CA THR A 358 14.19 -7.85 4.55
C THR A 358 14.62 -7.67 6.00
N GLU A 359 14.89 -6.43 6.38
CA GLU A 359 14.99 -6.00 7.77
C GLU A 359 13.61 -5.54 8.24
N ILE A 360 13.16 -6.04 9.38
CA ILE A 360 11.93 -5.61 10.05
C ILE A 360 12.32 -4.97 11.36
N SER A 361 12.01 -3.68 11.52
CA SER A 361 12.21 -2.91 12.74
C SER A 361 10.90 -2.76 13.49
N ALA A 362 10.92 -3.02 14.79
CA ALA A 362 9.77 -2.88 15.67
C ALA A 362 9.89 -1.63 16.54
N ILE A 363 8.81 -0.86 16.58
CA ILE A 363 8.68 0.38 17.36
C ILE A 363 7.49 0.22 18.30
N SER A 364 7.73 0.19 19.60
CA SER A 364 6.67 0.22 20.61
C SER A 364 6.07 1.63 20.74
N TYR A 365 4.75 1.70 20.98
CA TYR A 365 4.02 2.95 21.20
C TYR A 365 3.13 2.92 22.47
N THR A 366 3.13 1.82 23.20
CA THR A 366 2.25 1.59 24.35
C THR A 366 2.53 2.48 25.56
N SER A 367 3.78 2.97 25.70
CA SER A 367 4.17 3.90 26.76
C SER A 367 3.68 5.35 26.54
N GLY A 368 3.05 5.64 25.40
CA GLY A 368 2.74 7.00 24.96
C GLY A 368 3.92 7.71 24.29
N THR A 369 5.03 6.99 24.09
CA THR A 369 6.22 7.42 23.35
C THR A 369 6.60 6.35 22.32
N LEU A 370 7.30 6.76 21.26
CA LEU A 370 7.79 5.89 20.21
C LEU A 370 9.19 5.38 20.54
N GLU A 371 9.33 4.09 20.80
CA GLU A 371 10.61 3.48 21.17
C GLU A 371 10.96 2.34 20.22
N HIS A 372 12.15 2.41 19.60
CA HIS A 372 12.67 1.29 18.82
C HIS A 372 13.09 0.16 19.76
N VAL A 373 12.42 -0.98 19.69
CA VAL A 373 12.64 -2.11 20.62
C VAL A 373 13.54 -3.20 20.03
N GLY A 374 13.67 -3.26 18.70
CA GLY A 374 14.59 -4.20 18.06
C GLY A 374 14.33 -4.37 16.57
N SER A 375 15.16 -5.22 15.95
CA SER A 375 15.05 -5.56 14.52
C SER A 375 15.43 -7.01 14.27
N VAL A 376 14.86 -7.59 13.22
CA VAL A 376 15.22 -8.91 12.71
C VAL A 376 15.51 -8.85 11.22
N MET A 377 16.43 -9.71 10.76
CA MET A 377 16.78 -9.86 9.36
C MET A 377 16.27 -11.19 8.84
N LEU A 378 15.43 -11.15 7.80
CA LEU A 378 14.81 -12.32 7.18
C LEU A 378 15.20 -12.42 5.70
N GLU A 379 15.26 -13.65 5.17
CA GLU A 379 15.46 -13.89 3.75
C GLU A 379 14.11 -13.79 3.02
N GLY A 380 14.08 -13.05 1.91
CA GLY A 380 12.91 -12.78 1.09
C GLY A 380 12.33 -11.38 1.31
N SER A 381 11.26 -11.06 0.59
CA SER A 381 10.48 -9.82 0.72
C SER A 381 9.11 -10.12 1.33
N VAL A 382 8.63 -9.22 2.16
CA VAL A 382 7.25 -9.20 2.66
C VAL A 382 6.37 -8.63 1.57
N LYS A 383 5.25 -9.27 1.26
CA LYS A 383 4.36 -8.84 0.17
C LYS A 383 3.56 -7.60 0.54
N ASN A 384 2.95 -7.61 1.70
CA ASN A 384 2.13 -6.53 2.27
C ASN A 384 2.00 -6.73 3.79
N GLN A 385 1.26 -5.85 4.45
CA GLN A 385 1.04 -5.89 5.89
C GLN A 385 0.45 -7.23 6.40
N TYR A 386 -0.37 -7.91 5.61
CA TYR A 386 -1.03 -9.17 6.01
C TYR A 386 -0.09 -10.38 6.04
N ALA A 387 1.08 -10.23 5.41
CA ALA A 387 2.15 -11.22 5.55
C ALA A 387 2.91 -11.11 6.87
N MET A 388 2.47 -10.22 7.77
CA MET A 388 2.98 -10.03 9.13
C MET A 388 1.84 -10.08 10.13
N ASP A 389 2.12 -10.66 11.31
CA ASP A 389 1.19 -10.69 12.42
C ASP A 389 1.94 -10.85 13.75
N GLU A 390 1.53 -10.13 14.77
CA GLU A 390 2.03 -10.27 16.13
C GLU A 390 0.98 -10.96 17.02
N PHE A 391 1.32 -12.13 17.52
CA PHE A 391 0.43 -12.93 18.36
C PHE A 391 1.19 -13.63 19.48
N GLY A 392 0.76 -13.44 20.71
CA GLY A 392 1.33 -14.12 21.87
C GLY A 392 2.82 -13.85 22.11
N GLY A 393 3.30 -12.65 21.82
CA GLY A 393 4.72 -12.27 21.96
C GLY A 393 5.62 -12.82 20.83
N VAL A 394 5.03 -13.22 19.71
CA VAL A 394 5.72 -13.73 18.52
C VAL A 394 5.30 -12.94 17.31
N LEU A 395 6.27 -12.37 16.58
CA LEU A 395 6.05 -11.84 15.24
C LEU A 395 6.13 -12.98 14.22
N ARG A 396 5.05 -13.21 13.48
CA ARG A 396 4.93 -14.22 12.43
C ARG A 396 5.03 -13.52 11.08
N VAL A 397 5.88 -14.04 10.20
CA VAL A 397 6.16 -13.37 8.92
C VAL A 397 6.24 -14.39 7.80
N VAL A 398 5.53 -14.12 6.72
CA VAL A 398 5.67 -14.85 5.45
C VAL A 398 6.45 -13.99 4.46
N THR A 399 7.47 -14.58 3.83
CA THR A 399 8.30 -13.90 2.83
C THR A 399 8.38 -14.69 1.55
N SER A 400 8.44 -13.97 0.41
CA SER A 400 8.77 -14.55 -0.89
C SER A 400 10.25 -14.36 -1.17
N THR A 401 10.99 -15.46 -1.33
CA THR A 401 12.43 -15.41 -1.63
C THR A 401 12.68 -15.18 -3.11
N SER A 402 13.77 -14.51 -3.42
CA SER A 402 14.28 -14.39 -4.77
C SER A 402 15.81 -14.50 -4.72
N GLU A 403 16.32 -15.62 -5.21
CA GLU A 403 17.74 -15.83 -5.45
C GLU A 403 18.05 -15.67 -6.94
N GLN A 404 19.01 -14.82 -7.27
CA GLN A 404 19.46 -14.60 -8.63
C GLN A 404 20.95 -14.98 -8.72
N THR A 405 21.29 -15.80 -9.69
CA THR A 405 22.68 -16.14 -9.98
C THR A 405 23.01 -15.71 -11.41
N TYR A 406 24.11 -15.00 -11.58
CA TYR A 406 24.60 -14.57 -12.89
C TYR A 406 26.12 -14.49 -12.90
N THR A 407 26.72 -14.43 -14.10
CA THR A 407 28.14 -14.25 -14.27
C THR A 407 28.43 -12.83 -14.74
N GLU A 408 29.31 -12.14 -14.03
CA GLU A 408 29.71 -10.77 -14.30
C GLU A 408 31.05 -10.77 -15.08
N TYR A 409 31.06 -10.17 -16.25
CA TYR A 409 32.26 -9.97 -17.05
C TYR A 409 32.63 -8.50 -17.09
N GLN A 410 33.86 -8.19 -16.69
CA GLN A 410 34.40 -6.82 -16.79
C GLN A 410 35.29 -6.72 -18.01
N GLY A 411 34.96 -5.87 -18.96
CA GLY A 411 35.74 -5.59 -20.15
C GLY A 411 35.53 -4.18 -20.69
N ASN A 412 36.60 -3.48 -21.05
CA ASN A 412 36.56 -2.13 -21.65
C ASN A 412 35.74 -1.08 -20.89
N GLY A 413 35.70 -1.16 -19.55
CA GLY A 413 34.93 -0.25 -18.72
C GLY A 413 33.42 -0.51 -18.72
N MET A 414 32.98 -1.61 -19.30
CA MET A 414 31.59 -2.08 -19.27
C MET A 414 31.49 -3.39 -18.49
N VAL A 415 30.38 -3.56 -17.77
CA VAL A 415 29.98 -4.79 -17.13
C VAL A 415 28.91 -5.44 -18.01
N SER A 416 29.14 -6.69 -18.41
CA SER A 416 28.12 -7.52 -19.05
C SER A 416 27.70 -8.66 -18.11
N VAL A 417 26.48 -9.09 -18.21
CA VAL A 417 25.89 -10.16 -17.38
C VAL A 417 25.41 -11.29 -18.28
N ASP A 418 25.74 -12.51 -17.91
CA ASP A 418 25.35 -13.71 -18.63
C ASP A 418 24.90 -14.80 -17.63
N ASP A 419 24.30 -15.90 -18.14
CA ASP A 419 23.81 -17.04 -17.33
C ASP A 419 22.83 -16.66 -16.20
N TRP A 420 21.92 -15.74 -16.47
CA TRP A 420 20.95 -15.29 -15.47
C TRP A 420 19.94 -16.39 -15.12
N ARG A 421 19.88 -16.73 -13.84
CA ARG A 421 18.91 -17.69 -13.29
C ARG A 421 18.25 -17.07 -12.07
N THR A 422 16.93 -17.24 -11.96
CA THR A 422 16.14 -16.82 -10.79
C THR A 422 15.50 -18.05 -10.18
N ASN A 423 15.64 -18.18 -8.88
CA ASN A 423 14.94 -19.15 -8.05
C ASN A 423 14.04 -18.39 -7.07
N ARG A 424 12.76 -18.78 -6.97
CA ARG A 424 11.79 -18.21 -6.03
C ARG A 424 11.20 -19.31 -5.18
N ASN A 425 10.86 -18.95 -3.95
CA ASN A 425 10.15 -19.82 -3.01
C ASN A 425 9.53 -18.98 -1.88
N VAL A 426 8.85 -19.61 -0.94
CA VAL A 426 8.16 -18.97 0.18
C VAL A 426 8.66 -19.52 1.50
N ASN A 427 8.86 -18.62 2.47
CA ASN A 427 9.25 -18.96 3.83
C ASN A 427 8.23 -18.43 4.84
N LEU A 428 8.04 -19.15 5.93
CA LEU A 428 7.36 -18.70 7.14
C LEU A 428 8.38 -18.61 8.27
N TYR A 429 8.38 -17.51 9.02
CA TYR A 429 9.21 -17.27 10.20
C TYR A 429 8.37 -16.94 11.42
N CYS A 430 8.81 -17.40 12.58
CA CYS A 430 8.32 -17.01 13.89
C CYS A 430 9.48 -16.40 14.68
N VAL A 431 9.32 -15.14 15.09
CA VAL A 431 10.36 -14.32 15.72
C VAL A 431 9.91 -13.93 17.11
N SER A 432 10.73 -14.18 18.13
CA SER A 432 10.46 -13.75 19.51
C SER A 432 10.45 -12.23 19.60
N MET A 433 9.45 -11.64 20.23
CA MET A 433 9.43 -10.20 20.53
C MET A 433 10.30 -9.81 21.73
N GLU A 434 10.81 -10.78 22.50
CA GLU A 434 11.68 -10.52 23.65
C GLU A 434 13.12 -10.13 23.22
N ASP A 435 13.67 -10.87 22.22
CA ASP A 435 15.07 -10.71 21.80
C ASP A 435 15.28 -10.68 20.29
N PHE A 436 14.20 -10.66 19.50
CA PHE A 436 14.19 -10.68 18.03
C PHE A 436 14.91 -11.89 17.41
N SER A 437 15.04 -12.98 18.16
CA SER A 437 15.57 -14.25 17.62
C SER A 437 14.51 -15.00 16.83
N ILE A 438 14.92 -15.68 15.76
CA ILE A 438 14.05 -16.60 15.00
C ILE A 438 13.90 -17.88 15.83
N ILE A 439 12.74 -18.11 16.42
CA ILE A 439 12.46 -19.26 17.28
C ILE A 439 11.96 -20.47 16.51
N ALA A 440 11.34 -20.27 15.35
CA ALA A 440 10.85 -21.32 14.46
C ALA A 440 10.72 -20.81 13.03
N GLY A 441 10.57 -21.71 12.06
CA GLY A 441 10.28 -21.36 10.69
C GLY A 441 10.26 -22.55 9.74
N VAL A 442 9.56 -22.41 8.64
CA VAL A 442 9.53 -23.35 7.51
C VAL A 442 10.06 -22.62 6.29
N ARG A 443 11.11 -23.16 5.68
CA ARG A 443 11.76 -22.54 4.53
C ARG A 443 11.51 -23.34 3.27
N GLY A 444 11.23 -22.63 2.16
CA GLY A 444 11.08 -23.26 0.86
C GLY A 444 9.92 -24.25 0.79
N PHE A 445 8.79 -23.94 1.42
CA PHE A 445 7.66 -24.89 1.52
C PHE A 445 6.82 -24.94 0.24
N ALA A 446 6.86 -23.90 -0.59
CA ALA A 446 6.12 -23.86 -1.85
C ALA A 446 6.90 -24.55 -2.99
N PRO A 447 6.25 -24.95 -4.10
CA PRO A 447 6.94 -25.30 -5.32
C PRO A 447 7.92 -24.23 -5.79
N GLN A 448 8.99 -24.68 -6.45
CA GLN A 448 10.00 -23.77 -6.98
C GLN A 448 9.42 -22.87 -8.08
N GLY A 449 9.56 -21.56 -7.93
CA GLY A 449 9.06 -20.54 -8.86
C GLY A 449 7.89 -19.75 -8.28
N GLU A 450 7.23 -20.26 -7.27
CA GLU A 450 6.09 -19.62 -6.64
C GLU A 450 6.47 -18.50 -5.66
N THR A 451 5.52 -17.59 -5.47
CA THR A 451 5.54 -16.50 -4.49
C THR A 451 4.26 -16.49 -3.66
N ALA A 452 4.31 -15.94 -2.45
CA ALA A 452 3.11 -15.76 -1.65
C ALA A 452 2.17 -14.76 -2.33
N GLU A 453 0.93 -15.17 -2.57
CA GLU A 453 -0.12 -14.33 -3.16
C GLU A 453 -1.07 -13.81 -2.10
N SER A 454 -1.45 -14.64 -1.15
CA SER A 454 -2.20 -14.22 0.01
C SER A 454 -1.74 -14.91 1.30
N VAL A 455 -1.82 -14.16 2.39
CA VAL A 455 -1.47 -14.65 3.72
C VAL A 455 -2.57 -14.25 4.70
N ARG A 456 -2.92 -15.17 5.55
CA ARG A 456 -3.86 -14.96 6.63
C ARG A 456 -3.31 -15.58 7.90
N PHE A 457 -3.30 -14.82 8.98
CA PHE A 457 -3.10 -15.35 10.33
C PHE A 457 -4.42 -15.31 11.10
N ASP A 458 -4.74 -16.37 11.82
CA ASP A 458 -5.92 -16.46 12.66
C ASP A 458 -5.62 -17.30 13.91
N GLY A 459 -5.60 -16.67 15.08
CA GLY A 459 -5.17 -17.30 16.31
C GLY A 459 -3.81 -18.01 16.15
N HIS A 460 -3.79 -19.33 16.35
CA HIS A 460 -2.58 -20.14 16.16
C HIS A 460 -2.35 -20.62 14.73
N MET A 461 -3.23 -20.26 13.80
CA MET A 461 -3.18 -20.76 12.44
C MET A 461 -2.60 -19.73 11.49
N ALA A 462 -1.98 -20.20 10.40
CA ALA A 462 -1.61 -19.37 9.27
C ALA A 462 -1.99 -20.09 7.96
N TYR A 463 -2.53 -19.30 7.03
CA TYR A 463 -2.94 -19.74 5.71
C TYR A 463 -2.13 -18.96 4.69
N VAL A 464 -1.52 -19.65 3.74
CA VAL A 464 -0.70 -19.03 2.69
C VAL A 464 -1.10 -19.59 1.35
N CYS A 465 -1.66 -18.74 0.49
CA CYS A 465 -1.86 -19.05 -0.90
C CYS A 465 -0.59 -18.67 -1.66
N THR A 466 -0.08 -19.59 -2.48
CA THR A 466 1.10 -19.31 -3.32
C THR A 466 0.75 -19.50 -4.78
N ALA A 467 1.41 -18.79 -5.68
CA ALA A 467 1.21 -18.96 -7.12
C ALA A 467 2.50 -18.76 -7.91
N GLU A 468 2.57 -19.43 -9.05
CA GLU A 468 3.48 -19.06 -10.11
C GLU A 468 2.80 -18.04 -11.04
N VAL A 469 3.47 -16.92 -11.33
CA VAL A 469 2.92 -15.79 -12.12
C VAL A 469 2.40 -16.21 -13.51
N VAL A 470 2.81 -17.37 -14.01
CA VAL A 470 2.48 -17.87 -15.37
C VAL A 470 1.42 -18.97 -15.35
N VAL A 471 1.34 -19.75 -14.27
CA VAL A 471 0.41 -20.88 -14.15
C VAL A 471 -0.56 -20.54 -13.03
N LEU A 472 -1.80 -20.24 -13.39
CA LEU A 472 -2.86 -19.80 -12.45
C LEU A 472 -3.46 -21.01 -11.70
N THR A 473 -2.62 -21.72 -10.94
CA THR A 473 -3.04 -22.84 -10.10
C THR A 473 -2.39 -22.69 -8.75
N ASP A 474 -3.19 -22.69 -7.69
CA ASP A 474 -2.72 -22.34 -6.35
C ASP A 474 -2.91 -23.44 -5.34
N PRO A 475 -1.84 -23.89 -4.66
CA PRO A 475 -2.00 -24.54 -3.37
C PRO A 475 -2.24 -23.50 -2.26
N VAL A 476 -3.16 -23.81 -1.35
CA VAL A 476 -3.27 -23.13 -0.06
C VAL A 476 -2.57 -23.97 0.99
N TYR A 477 -1.59 -23.39 1.66
CA TYR A 477 -0.86 -24.02 2.78
C TYR A 477 -1.48 -23.62 4.09
N PHE A 478 -1.62 -24.59 4.94
CA PHE A 478 -2.19 -24.48 6.26
C PHE A 478 -1.11 -24.79 7.29
N PHE A 479 -0.83 -23.88 8.21
CA PHE A 479 0.19 -24.03 9.25
C PHE A 479 -0.44 -23.99 10.63
N ASP A 480 -0.13 -24.98 11.48
CA ASP A 480 -0.43 -24.97 12.91
C ASP A 480 0.80 -24.50 13.69
N LEU A 481 0.67 -23.33 14.30
CA LEU A 481 1.69 -22.65 15.09
C LEU A 481 1.42 -22.74 16.61
N SER A 482 0.49 -23.61 17.03
CA SER A 482 0.08 -23.73 18.44
C SER A 482 1.16 -24.33 19.35
N LYS A 483 2.17 -24.99 18.77
CA LYS A 483 3.20 -25.73 19.53
C LYS A 483 4.64 -25.26 19.21
N LEU A 484 4.83 -23.96 18.99
CA LEU A 484 6.17 -23.44 18.73
C LEU A 484 7.20 -23.96 19.74
N PRO A 485 8.41 -24.36 19.30
CA PRO A 485 8.98 -24.15 17.94
C PRO A 485 8.60 -25.24 16.91
N GLU A 486 7.78 -26.21 17.24
CA GLU A 486 7.31 -27.23 16.29
C GLU A 486 6.18 -26.63 15.43
N ILE A 487 6.38 -26.64 14.10
CA ILE A 487 5.40 -26.20 13.10
C ILE A 487 4.95 -27.41 12.31
N SER A 488 3.65 -27.68 12.29
CA SER A 488 3.07 -28.63 11.34
C SER A 488 2.35 -27.89 10.23
N TYR A 489 2.44 -28.40 8.99
CA TYR A 489 1.73 -27.80 7.87
C TYR A 489 1.32 -28.85 6.84
N LYS A 490 0.30 -28.52 6.07
CA LYS A 490 -0.25 -29.32 4.98
C LYS A 490 -0.56 -28.39 3.80
N ASP A 491 -0.58 -28.93 2.60
CA ASP A 491 -1.17 -28.27 1.45
C ASP A 491 -2.57 -28.82 1.17
N THR A 492 -3.39 -28.03 0.50
CA THR A 492 -4.76 -28.40 0.13
C THR A 492 -4.83 -29.04 -1.27
N GLY A 493 -3.68 -29.27 -1.89
CA GLY A 493 -3.61 -29.62 -3.31
C GLY A 493 -3.83 -28.40 -4.22
N THR A 494 -3.81 -28.68 -5.51
CA THR A 494 -3.92 -27.66 -6.55
C THR A 494 -5.38 -27.29 -6.80
N ILE A 495 -5.74 -26.02 -6.65
CA ILE A 495 -7.08 -25.49 -6.94
C ILE A 495 -6.97 -24.64 -8.23
N GLU A 496 -7.96 -24.75 -9.13
CA GLU A 496 -8.00 -23.94 -10.36
C GLU A 496 -8.29 -22.47 -10.02
N GLY A 497 -7.50 -21.55 -10.57
CA GLY A 497 -7.54 -20.13 -10.26
C GLY A 497 -6.66 -19.78 -9.06
N TYR A 498 -6.74 -18.55 -8.53
CA TYR A 498 -6.03 -18.16 -7.31
C TYR A 498 -6.82 -17.15 -6.48
N SER A 499 -6.69 -17.28 -5.15
CA SER A 499 -7.26 -16.33 -4.20
C SER A 499 -6.25 -15.21 -3.93
N SER A 500 -6.54 -14.02 -4.41
CA SER A 500 -5.76 -12.82 -4.08
C SER A 500 -6.06 -12.32 -2.67
N SER A 501 -7.15 -12.77 -2.07
CA SER A 501 -7.60 -12.42 -0.73
C SER A 501 -8.17 -13.65 -0.01
N LEU A 502 -7.74 -13.89 1.23
CA LEU A 502 -8.29 -14.90 2.15
C LEU A 502 -8.86 -14.21 3.38
N VAL A 503 -10.10 -14.51 3.73
CA VAL A 503 -10.82 -13.88 4.83
C VAL A 503 -11.41 -14.96 5.73
N ASN A 504 -11.29 -14.83 7.05
CA ASN A 504 -12.08 -15.63 7.96
C ASN A 504 -13.57 -15.30 7.78
N PHE A 505 -14.38 -16.31 7.49
CA PHE A 505 -15.81 -16.11 7.25
C PHE A 505 -16.68 -16.56 8.41
N GLY A 506 -16.07 -17.03 9.50
CA GLY A 506 -16.73 -17.54 10.71
C GLY A 506 -16.99 -19.05 10.68
N GLU A 507 -17.21 -19.65 11.84
CA GLU A 507 -17.60 -21.06 12.04
C GLU A 507 -16.72 -22.10 11.31
N GLY A 508 -15.41 -21.82 11.12
CA GLY A 508 -14.47 -22.71 10.42
C GLY A 508 -14.44 -22.54 8.92
N TYR A 509 -15.14 -21.56 8.35
CA TYR A 509 -15.09 -21.23 6.92
C TYR A 509 -14.09 -20.14 6.61
N LEU A 510 -13.39 -20.31 5.48
CA LEU A 510 -12.56 -19.28 4.84
C LEU A 510 -13.21 -18.85 3.53
N LEU A 511 -13.15 -17.55 3.27
CA LEU A 511 -13.57 -16.95 2.02
C LEU A 511 -12.34 -16.58 1.21
N GLY A 512 -12.23 -17.12 0.00
CA GLY A 512 -11.28 -16.72 -1.01
C GLY A 512 -11.94 -15.80 -2.05
N ILE A 513 -11.37 -14.63 -2.29
CA ILE A 513 -11.77 -13.73 -3.39
C ILE A 513 -10.58 -13.61 -4.33
N GLY A 514 -10.77 -13.87 -5.61
CA GLY A 514 -9.65 -13.87 -6.54
C GLY A 514 -10.10 -14.10 -7.99
N PHE A 515 -9.28 -14.83 -8.72
CA PHE A 515 -9.41 -14.97 -10.16
C PHE A 515 -9.50 -16.44 -10.56
N ASN A 516 -10.33 -16.74 -11.54
CA ASN A 516 -10.29 -18.01 -12.24
C ASN A 516 -9.18 -18.02 -13.33
N GLU A 517 -9.05 -19.12 -14.06
CA GLU A 517 -8.08 -19.30 -15.16
C GLU A 517 -8.20 -18.24 -16.28
N ASN A 518 -9.39 -17.65 -16.45
CA ASN A 518 -9.66 -16.61 -17.43
C ASN A 518 -9.44 -15.19 -16.87
N ARG A 519 -8.90 -15.07 -15.65
CA ARG A 519 -8.73 -13.80 -14.92
C ARG A 519 -10.05 -13.06 -14.67
N CYS A 520 -11.13 -13.80 -14.50
CA CYS A 520 -12.43 -13.31 -14.10
C CYS A 520 -12.65 -13.56 -12.62
N LEU A 521 -13.64 -12.87 -12.02
CA LEU A 521 -13.99 -13.01 -10.62
C LEU A 521 -14.27 -14.48 -10.26
N LYS A 522 -13.58 -14.94 -9.21
CA LYS A 522 -13.86 -16.19 -8.52
C LYS A 522 -13.99 -15.91 -7.03
N ILE A 523 -15.07 -16.37 -6.42
CA ILE A 523 -15.28 -16.38 -4.98
C ILE A 523 -15.41 -17.84 -4.57
N GLU A 524 -14.69 -18.26 -3.54
CA GLU A 524 -14.64 -19.64 -3.11
C GLU A 524 -14.75 -19.73 -1.59
N ILE A 525 -15.56 -20.65 -1.10
CA ILE A 525 -15.69 -20.97 0.32
C ILE A 525 -14.91 -22.24 0.59
N TYR A 526 -14.05 -22.17 1.60
CA TYR A 526 -13.29 -23.30 2.10
C TYR A 526 -13.75 -23.62 3.50
N GLU A 527 -13.75 -24.89 3.85
CA GLU A 527 -14.00 -25.40 5.21
C GLU A 527 -12.68 -25.90 5.81
N GLU A 528 -12.41 -25.49 7.05
CA GLU A 528 -11.29 -26.01 7.82
C GLU A 528 -11.59 -27.45 8.26
N ALA A 529 -10.85 -28.41 7.73
CA ALA A 529 -10.97 -29.82 8.07
C ALA A 529 -9.78 -30.27 8.93
N ALA A 530 -9.90 -31.37 9.63
CA ALA A 530 -8.82 -31.94 10.46
C ALA A 530 -7.54 -32.25 9.67
N GLU A 531 -7.65 -32.47 8.38
CA GLU A 531 -6.54 -32.83 7.48
C GLU A 531 -6.15 -31.74 6.47
N GLY A 532 -6.71 -30.54 6.55
CA GLY A 532 -6.46 -29.44 5.62
C GLY A 532 -7.66 -28.53 5.45
N VAL A 533 -7.74 -27.88 4.33
CA VAL A 533 -8.86 -27.04 3.91
C VAL A 533 -9.48 -27.65 2.66
N GLU A 534 -10.79 -27.84 2.65
CA GLU A 534 -11.53 -28.37 1.51
C GLU A 534 -12.39 -27.28 0.88
N SER A 535 -12.47 -27.24 -0.46
CA SER A 535 -13.38 -26.33 -1.17
C SER A 535 -14.81 -26.85 -1.01
N VAL A 536 -15.68 -26.00 -0.46
CA VAL A 536 -17.11 -26.29 -0.27
C VAL A 536 -17.89 -25.93 -1.52
N CYS A 537 -17.72 -24.70 -2.01
CA CYS A 537 -18.37 -24.21 -3.21
C CYS A 537 -17.61 -23.03 -3.80
N SER A 538 -17.87 -22.74 -5.08
CA SER A 538 -17.34 -21.57 -5.77
C SER A 538 -18.43 -20.82 -6.55
N TYR A 539 -18.24 -19.53 -6.73
CA TYR A 539 -19.04 -18.66 -7.59
C TYR A 539 -18.13 -17.93 -8.55
N GLU A 540 -18.39 -18.07 -9.84
CA GLU A 540 -17.60 -17.42 -10.90
C GLU A 540 -18.48 -16.50 -11.74
N LEU A 541 -17.90 -15.38 -12.15
CA LEU A 541 -18.59 -14.38 -12.96
C LEU A 541 -17.63 -13.78 -13.98
N ASP A 542 -18.06 -13.65 -15.23
CA ASP A 542 -17.34 -12.94 -16.30
C ASP A 542 -17.31 -11.43 -16.03
N ALA A 543 -16.55 -11.04 -15.03
CA ALA A 543 -16.39 -9.67 -14.55
C ALA A 543 -14.98 -9.43 -14.03
N THR A 544 -14.52 -8.18 -14.09
CA THR A 544 -13.46 -7.69 -13.23
C THR A 544 -14.09 -7.14 -11.96
N PHE A 545 -13.31 -7.04 -10.89
CA PHE A 545 -13.80 -6.64 -9.57
C PHE A 545 -12.78 -5.73 -8.89
N SER A 546 -13.23 -5.07 -7.81
CA SER A 546 -12.32 -4.33 -6.93
C SER A 546 -11.36 -5.28 -6.23
N GLN A 547 -10.08 -4.93 -6.20
CA GLN A 547 -9.07 -5.60 -5.39
C GLN A 547 -8.76 -4.81 -4.11
N GLU A 548 -9.47 -3.70 -3.91
CA GLU A 548 -9.42 -2.93 -2.67
C GLU A 548 -10.24 -3.64 -1.59
N TYR A 549 -9.57 -4.25 -0.61
CA TYR A 549 -10.24 -5.04 0.43
C TYR A 549 -11.27 -4.25 1.24
N LYS A 550 -11.03 -2.95 1.45
CA LYS A 550 -11.99 -2.06 2.14
C LYS A 550 -13.30 -1.89 1.34
N ALA A 551 -13.32 -2.27 0.05
CA ALA A 551 -14.53 -2.28 -0.76
C ALA A 551 -15.37 -3.55 -0.57
N TYR A 552 -14.86 -4.55 0.14
CA TYR A 552 -15.61 -5.77 0.42
C TYR A 552 -16.51 -5.56 1.63
N LEU A 553 -17.76 -5.97 1.49
CA LEU A 553 -18.69 -6.16 2.60
C LEU A 553 -18.61 -7.63 3.02
N ILE A 554 -18.23 -7.87 4.27
CA ILE A 554 -18.16 -9.22 4.86
C ILE A 554 -19.05 -9.23 6.10
N ASP A 555 -20.27 -9.76 5.96
CA ASP A 555 -21.19 -9.97 7.07
C ASP A 555 -21.13 -11.45 7.50
N ARG A 556 -20.40 -11.70 8.58
CA ARG A 556 -20.19 -13.04 9.12
C ARG A 556 -21.39 -13.58 9.86
N GLU A 557 -22.26 -12.72 10.34
CA GLU A 557 -23.47 -13.11 11.06
C GLU A 557 -24.51 -13.70 10.11
N ASN A 558 -24.68 -13.09 8.95
CA ASN A 558 -25.65 -13.50 7.93
C ASN A 558 -25.00 -14.22 6.73
N TRP A 559 -23.67 -14.42 6.78
CA TRP A 559 -22.88 -15.04 5.73
C TRP A 559 -23.05 -14.36 4.37
N ILE A 560 -22.99 -13.02 4.37
CA ILE A 560 -23.13 -12.20 3.16
C ILE A 560 -21.79 -11.64 2.73
N ILE A 561 -21.60 -11.66 1.42
CA ILE A 561 -20.44 -11.10 0.74
C ILE A 561 -20.93 -10.06 -0.26
N GLY A 562 -20.34 -8.88 -0.23
CA GLY A 562 -20.64 -7.83 -1.19
C GLY A 562 -19.40 -7.18 -1.76
N LEU A 563 -19.38 -6.90 -3.07
CA LEU A 563 -18.27 -6.20 -3.73
C LEU A 563 -18.69 -5.52 -5.02
N GLY A 564 -17.96 -4.46 -5.36
CA GLY A 564 -18.10 -3.78 -6.64
C GLY A 564 -17.52 -4.59 -7.79
N ILE A 565 -18.23 -4.68 -8.91
CA ILE A 565 -17.83 -5.45 -10.10
C ILE A 565 -18.03 -4.64 -11.38
N TRP A 566 -17.25 -5.00 -12.42
CA TRP A 566 -17.46 -4.62 -13.82
C TRP A 566 -17.71 -5.86 -14.69
N PRO A 567 -18.96 -6.25 -14.89
CA PRO A 567 -19.29 -7.31 -15.84
C PRO A 567 -18.83 -6.96 -17.25
N TYR A 568 -18.34 -7.95 -18.01
CA TYR A 568 -17.97 -7.72 -19.41
C TYR A 568 -19.15 -7.37 -20.31
N SER A 569 -20.38 -7.59 -19.84
CA SER A 569 -21.61 -7.11 -20.47
C SER A 569 -21.80 -5.60 -20.39
N GLY A 570 -21.03 -4.91 -19.54
CA GLY A 570 -21.02 -3.46 -19.35
C GLY A 570 -21.82 -2.99 -18.15
N GLY A 571 -21.49 -1.77 -17.69
CA GLY A 571 -22.06 -1.15 -16.49
C GLY A 571 -21.41 -1.66 -15.20
N SER A 572 -21.19 -0.74 -14.26
CA SER A 572 -20.71 -1.13 -12.92
C SER A 572 -21.86 -1.57 -12.03
N GLN A 573 -21.63 -2.57 -11.21
CA GLN A 573 -22.64 -3.18 -10.34
C GLN A 573 -22.05 -3.45 -8.96
N TYR A 574 -22.91 -3.59 -7.97
CA TYR A 574 -22.55 -4.13 -6.66
C TYR A 574 -23.16 -5.53 -6.55
N LEU A 575 -22.28 -6.54 -6.51
CA LEU A 575 -22.64 -7.95 -6.34
C LEU A 575 -22.92 -8.20 -4.87
N LEU A 576 -23.99 -8.93 -4.57
CA LEU A 576 -24.35 -9.34 -3.22
C LEU A 576 -24.69 -10.83 -3.20
N LEU A 577 -23.86 -11.59 -2.53
CA LEU A 577 -23.99 -13.05 -2.40
C LEU A 577 -24.27 -13.44 -0.95
N GLN A 578 -25.01 -14.54 -0.75
CA GLN A 578 -25.17 -15.18 0.53
C GLN A 578 -24.74 -16.65 0.44
N PHE A 579 -24.02 -17.11 1.45
CA PHE A 579 -23.68 -18.52 1.63
C PHE A 579 -24.71 -19.16 2.55
N ASP A 580 -25.28 -20.31 2.13
CA ASP A 580 -26.31 -21.03 2.90
C ASP A 580 -25.78 -22.29 3.60
N GLY A 581 -24.45 -22.44 3.66
CA GLY A 581 -23.76 -23.63 4.18
C GLY A 581 -23.40 -24.65 3.09
N TYR A 582 -23.89 -24.47 1.84
CA TYR A 582 -23.63 -25.39 0.73
C TYR A 582 -23.28 -24.67 -0.58
N GLU A 583 -23.89 -23.55 -0.87
CA GLU A 583 -23.67 -22.80 -2.09
C GLU A 583 -23.74 -21.29 -1.88
N LEU A 584 -23.09 -20.55 -2.78
CA LEU A 584 -23.18 -19.10 -2.88
C LEU A 584 -24.31 -18.70 -3.83
N ARG A 585 -25.26 -17.90 -3.35
CA ARG A 585 -26.42 -17.42 -4.12
C ARG A 585 -26.41 -15.92 -4.27
N ASP A 586 -26.69 -15.43 -5.47
CA ASP A 586 -26.96 -14.01 -5.70
C ASP A 586 -28.28 -13.61 -5.03
N ILE A 587 -28.23 -12.76 -4.01
CA ILE A 587 -29.37 -12.25 -3.27
C ILE A 587 -29.78 -10.86 -3.65
N GLY A 588 -29.08 -10.23 -4.62
CA GLY A 588 -29.50 -8.91 -5.06
C GLY A 588 -28.46 -8.01 -5.68
N THR A 589 -27.78 -8.48 -6.71
CA THR A 589 -26.91 -7.64 -7.53
C THR A 589 -27.63 -6.37 -7.98
N THR A 590 -26.98 -5.22 -7.81
CA THR A 590 -27.59 -3.91 -8.03
C THR A 590 -26.70 -3.06 -8.94
N GLU A 591 -27.29 -2.49 -10.02
CA GLU A 591 -26.59 -1.46 -10.80
C GLU A 591 -26.20 -0.29 -9.90
N LEU A 592 -24.94 0.09 -9.89
CA LEU A 592 -24.41 1.19 -9.09
C LEU A 592 -23.34 1.90 -9.91
N GLN A 593 -23.53 3.18 -10.15
CA GLN A 593 -22.58 3.98 -10.91
C GLN A 593 -21.32 4.27 -10.06
N GLY A 594 -20.14 4.20 -10.68
CA GLY A 594 -18.86 4.53 -10.04
C GLY A 594 -17.79 3.48 -10.28
N SER A 595 -16.62 3.68 -9.69
CA SER A 595 -15.54 2.70 -9.69
C SER A 595 -15.79 1.65 -8.60
N PRO A 596 -15.73 0.34 -8.89
CA PRO A 596 -15.78 -0.70 -7.88
C PRO A 596 -14.81 -0.48 -6.71
N ASP A 597 -13.63 0.08 -6.93
CA ASP A 597 -12.65 0.36 -5.88
C ASP A 597 -13.13 1.40 -4.86
N THR A 598 -14.02 2.29 -5.29
CA THR A 598 -14.59 3.32 -4.43
C THR A 598 -16.01 3.00 -3.97
N MET A 599 -16.59 1.91 -4.43
CA MET A 599 -17.89 1.46 -3.90
C MET A 599 -17.73 0.98 -2.47
N ARG A 600 -18.73 1.27 -1.65
CA ARG A 600 -18.85 0.76 -0.28
C ARG A 600 -20.28 0.39 -0.01
N ALA A 601 -20.47 -0.58 0.86
CA ALA A 601 -21.78 -0.95 1.36
C ALA A 601 -21.75 -1.23 2.85
N VAL A 602 -22.87 -1.06 3.50
CA VAL A 602 -23.08 -1.47 4.87
C VAL A 602 -24.49 -2.02 5.04
N ILE A 603 -24.64 -3.08 5.81
CA ILE A 603 -25.92 -3.63 6.21
C ILE A 603 -26.25 -3.10 7.61
N VAL A 604 -27.47 -2.62 7.78
CA VAL A 604 -28.03 -2.22 9.06
C VAL A 604 -29.39 -2.85 9.19
N GLU A 605 -29.56 -3.75 10.15
CA GLU A 605 -30.74 -4.61 10.27
C GLU A 605 -30.96 -5.42 8.98
N ASP A 606 -32.08 -5.24 8.31
CA ASP A 606 -32.47 -5.87 7.04
C ASP A 606 -32.30 -4.96 5.80
N TRP A 607 -31.56 -3.86 5.93
CA TRP A 607 -31.32 -2.89 4.86
C TRP A 607 -29.86 -2.78 4.47
N ILE A 608 -29.59 -2.70 3.16
CA ILE A 608 -28.26 -2.41 2.63
C ILE A 608 -28.21 -0.97 2.11
N TYR A 609 -27.14 -0.27 2.48
CA TYR A 609 -26.82 1.10 2.07
C TYR A 609 -25.61 1.05 1.15
N LEU A 610 -25.81 1.42 -0.11
CA LEU A 610 -24.86 1.32 -1.19
C LEU A 610 -24.34 2.71 -1.57
N PHE A 611 -23.04 2.84 -1.68
CA PHE A 611 -22.33 4.06 -2.06
C PHE A 611 -21.47 3.83 -3.29
N GLY A 612 -21.80 4.50 -4.39
CA GLY A 612 -21.00 4.69 -5.58
C GLY A 612 -20.89 6.19 -5.88
N ASP A 613 -21.07 6.59 -7.14
CA ASP A 613 -21.30 8.00 -7.52
C ASP A 613 -22.67 8.48 -7.03
N GLU A 614 -23.56 7.56 -6.72
CA GLU A 614 -24.89 7.78 -6.14
C GLU A 614 -25.03 6.97 -4.83
N PHE A 615 -25.98 7.37 -4.00
CA PHE A 615 -26.40 6.67 -2.78
C PHE A 615 -27.68 5.91 -3.03
N LYS A 616 -27.77 4.66 -2.59
CA LYS A 616 -28.98 3.83 -2.63
C LYS A 616 -29.19 3.12 -1.30
N ALA A 617 -30.40 3.15 -0.78
CA ALA A 617 -30.86 2.30 0.31
C ALA A 617 -31.84 1.26 -0.25
N LYS A 618 -31.66 0.00 0.07
CA LYS A 618 -32.45 -1.11 -0.45
C LYS A 618 -32.74 -2.12 0.66
N GLY A 619 -33.98 -2.57 0.73
CA GLY A 619 -34.41 -3.59 1.68
C GLY A 619 -35.89 -3.95 1.53
N PRO A 620 -36.37 -4.95 2.32
CA PRO A 620 -35.55 -5.87 3.09
C PRO A 620 -34.71 -6.78 2.19
N ILE A 621 -33.53 -7.22 2.71
CA ILE A 621 -32.63 -8.14 2.00
C ILE A 621 -32.79 -9.59 2.48
N PHE A 622 -33.56 -9.83 3.56
CA PHE A 622 -33.90 -11.15 4.10
C PHE A 622 -35.39 -11.43 4.00
#